data_9d633c9f7ec30c7c4945db00b46c3cb2
#
_entry.id   9d633c9f7ec30c7c4945db00b46c3cb2
#
_cell.length_a   1.000
_cell.length_b   1.000
_cell.length_c   1.000
_cell.angle_alpha   90.00
_cell.angle_beta   90.00
_cell.angle_gamma   90.00
#
_symmetry.space_group_name_H-M   'P 1'
#
loop_
_entity.id
_entity.type
_entity.pdbx_description
1 polymer ?
#
loop_
_entity_poly.entity_id
_entity_poly.type
_entity_poly.pdbx_seq_one_letter_code
_entity_poly.pdbx_strand_id
1 'polypeptide(L)'
;VTGVQRGLLAAALVALLAATAAPAADVSLKIIFPEGRTVRQMADRVSQVRQIAIHKRHVTPVLTGASYAAAAATTEPPAAFRRADTRKSIEGFLFPAGYLFGASTTASELIAQQLQTFGAEWRKVELGTRKPYDVLVVASMIERETKAPEERKLVSAVIWNRLAKGMPLGIDATLRYGLGVPGNRPLTAKDLRDPTPYNTDLNKGLPPTPIANPGLPSMQAAAHPAKVDYLYYVRKPDHVHHFFTASEQEFCQKAAEYGYHC
;
A
#
# COMPACT_ATOMS: atom_id res chain seq x y z
N VAL A 1 76.44 -2.88 65.15
CA VAL A 1 75.07 -2.96 65.66
C VAL A 1 74.14 -2.51 64.53
N THR A 2 73.42 -3.39 64.02
CA THR A 2 72.37 -3.53 63.02
C THR A 2 71.52 -2.33 62.74
N GLY A 3 71.47 -1.89 61.45
CA GLY A 3 70.47 -0.97 60.85
C GLY A 3 69.68 -1.74 59.87
N VAL A 4 68.37 -1.82 60.10
CA VAL A 4 67.36 -2.43 59.23
C VAL A 4 66.86 -1.37 58.21
N GLN A 5 67.14 -1.60 56.90
CA GLN A 5 66.56 -0.81 55.84
C GLN A 5 65.14 -1.33 55.53
N ARG A 6 64.14 -0.47 55.67
CA ARG A 6 62.79 -0.70 55.22
C ARG A 6 62.64 -0.24 53.77
N GLY A 7 62.48 -1.16 52.84
CA GLY A 7 62.12 -0.88 51.43
C GLY A 7 60.66 -0.55 51.32
N LEU A 8 60.36 0.61 50.74
CA LEU A 8 59.02 1.02 50.32
C LEU A 8 58.73 0.48 48.92
N LEU A 9 57.86 -0.49 48.86
CA LEU A 9 57.26 -0.94 47.58
C LEU A 9 56.13 0.04 47.19
N ALA A 10 56.37 0.85 46.17
CA ALA A 10 55.35 1.68 45.56
C ALA A 10 54.49 0.80 44.58
N ALA A 11 53.30 0.47 44.95
CA ALA A 11 52.33 -0.16 44.04
C ALA A 11 51.74 0.89 43.11
N ALA A 12 52.10 0.87 41.81
CA ALA A 12 51.48 1.70 40.76
C ALA A 12 50.11 1.11 40.38
N LEU A 13 49.04 1.80 40.76
CA LEU A 13 47.68 1.48 40.39
C LEU A 13 47.45 2.01 38.95
N VAL A 14 47.49 1.11 37.96
CA VAL A 14 47.09 1.43 36.57
C VAL A 14 45.55 1.44 36.51
N ALA A 15 44.96 2.63 36.56
CA ALA A 15 43.54 2.80 36.32
C ALA A 15 43.26 2.61 34.83
N LEU A 16 42.67 1.46 34.47
CA LEU A 16 42.16 1.18 33.13
C LEU A 16 40.86 2.01 32.93
N LEU A 17 40.97 3.18 32.29
CA LEU A 17 39.82 3.95 31.81
C LEU A 17 39.14 3.14 30.67
N ALA A 18 38.12 2.38 31.02
CA ALA A 18 37.19 1.87 30.01
C ALA A 18 36.45 3.06 29.40
N ALA A 19 36.86 3.49 28.22
CA ALA A 19 36.10 4.46 27.41
C ALA A 19 34.76 3.79 27.05
N THR A 20 33.69 4.13 27.76
CA THR A 20 32.34 3.82 27.35
C THR A 20 32.09 4.60 26.07
N ALA A 21 32.18 3.93 24.93
CA ALA A 21 31.73 4.49 23.66
C ALA A 21 30.28 4.96 23.84
N ALA A 22 30.03 6.28 23.74
CA ALA A 22 28.69 6.79 23.69
C ALA A 22 27.92 6.04 22.57
N PRO A 23 26.66 5.62 22.81
CA PRO A 23 25.91 4.98 21.76
C PRO A 23 25.88 5.93 20.55
N ALA A 24 26.35 5.42 19.40
CA ALA A 24 26.29 6.18 18.14
C ALA A 24 24.85 6.66 17.98
N ALA A 25 24.65 7.97 17.80
CA ALA A 25 23.32 8.53 17.60
C ALA A 25 22.63 7.75 16.48
N ASP A 26 21.47 7.17 16.78
CA ASP A 26 20.75 6.31 15.84
C ASP A 26 20.40 7.16 14.62
N VAL A 27 21.02 6.85 13.47
CA VAL A 27 20.84 7.65 12.25
C VAL A 27 19.40 7.49 11.80
N SER A 28 18.61 8.56 11.94
CA SER A 28 17.23 8.58 11.45
C SER A 28 17.20 8.54 9.92
N LEU A 29 16.60 7.51 9.38
CA LEU A 29 16.34 7.30 7.96
C LEU A 29 14.86 7.56 7.67
N LYS A 30 14.54 7.94 6.42
CA LYS A 30 13.15 8.13 5.98
C LYS A 30 12.85 7.25 4.78
N ILE A 31 11.72 6.54 4.85
CA ILE A 31 11.13 5.83 3.71
C ILE A 31 9.79 6.46 3.37
N ILE A 32 9.53 6.67 2.06
CA ILE A 32 8.26 7.16 1.55
C ILE A 32 7.61 6.04 0.75
N PHE A 33 6.38 5.69 1.12
CA PHE A 33 5.52 4.80 0.36
C PHE A 33 4.46 5.64 -0.37
N PRO A 34 4.52 5.74 -1.71
CA PRO A 34 3.48 6.38 -2.50
C PRO A 34 2.15 5.64 -2.39
N GLU A 35 1.04 6.36 -2.58
CA GLU A 35 -0.30 5.78 -2.70
C GLU A 35 -0.39 4.77 -3.85
N GLY A 36 -1.30 3.83 -3.76
CA GLY A 36 -1.54 2.82 -4.78
C GLY A 36 -0.48 1.72 -4.91
N ARG A 37 0.48 1.64 -3.97
CA ARG A 37 1.46 0.53 -3.94
C ARG A 37 0.88 -0.69 -3.27
N THR A 38 1.17 -1.87 -3.86
CA THR A 38 0.88 -3.16 -3.22
C THR A 38 1.90 -3.46 -2.12
N VAL A 39 1.58 -4.37 -1.21
CA VAL A 39 2.53 -4.88 -0.19
C VAL A 39 3.84 -5.33 -0.83
N ARG A 40 3.78 -6.04 -1.98
CA ARG A 40 4.98 -6.46 -2.73
C ARG A 40 5.82 -5.26 -3.18
N GLN A 41 5.19 -4.25 -3.76
CA GLN A 41 5.88 -3.04 -4.21
C GLN A 41 6.44 -2.21 -3.03
N MET A 42 5.80 -2.28 -1.87
CA MET A 42 6.34 -1.68 -0.64
C MET A 42 7.59 -2.43 -0.16
N ALA A 43 7.59 -3.77 -0.23
CA ALA A 43 8.79 -4.57 0.08
C ALA A 43 9.96 -4.26 -0.87
N ASP A 44 9.68 -4.11 -2.17
CA ASP A 44 10.67 -3.66 -3.14
C ASP A 44 11.23 -2.27 -2.79
N ARG A 45 10.34 -1.36 -2.35
CA ARG A 45 10.74 -0.02 -1.90
C ARG A 45 11.64 -0.07 -0.67
N VAL A 46 11.34 -0.93 0.30
CA VAL A 46 12.21 -1.18 1.47
C VAL A 46 13.60 -1.62 1.02
N SER A 47 13.69 -2.57 0.08
CA SER A 47 14.96 -3.03 -0.48
C SER A 47 15.75 -1.88 -1.12
N GLN A 48 15.10 -1.04 -1.93
CA GLN A 48 15.72 0.11 -2.58
C GLN A 48 16.26 1.13 -1.56
N VAL A 49 15.45 1.49 -0.55
CA VAL A 49 15.85 2.46 0.49
C VAL A 49 16.98 1.91 1.34
N ARG A 50 16.98 0.59 1.65
CA ARG A 50 18.07 -0.06 2.35
C ARG A 50 19.38 0.04 1.58
N GLN A 51 19.39 -0.18 0.27
CA GLN A 51 20.59 0.00 -0.56
C GLN A 51 21.10 1.44 -0.53
N ILE A 52 20.19 2.43 -0.59
CA ILE A 52 20.55 3.85 -0.46
C ILE A 52 21.18 4.12 0.91
N ALA A 53 20.61 3.57 1.99
CA ALA A 53 21.15 3.74 3.34
C ALA A 53 22.58 3.18 3.45
N ILE A 54 22.83 2.00 2.90
CA ILE A 54 24.16 1.36 2.91
C ILE A 54 25.16 2.20 2.10
N HIS A 55 24.84 2.55 0.86
CA HIS A 55 25.81 3.18 -0.06
C HIS A 55 26.00 4.68 0.19
N LYS A 56 24.96 5.39 0.66
CA LYS A 56 25.00 6.86 0.79
C LYS A 56 25.13 7.34 2.23
N ARG A 57 24.73 6.54 3.20
CA ARG A 57 24.70 6.94 4.63
C ARG A 57 25.60 6.03 5.48
N HIS A 58 26.20 4.98 4.89
CA HIS A 58 27.03 3.99 5.59
C HIS A 58 26.34 3.33 6.79
N VAL A 59 25.01 3.18 6.68
CA VAL A 59 24.15 2.53 7.67
C VAL A 59 23.60 1.24 7.08
N THR A 60 23.69 0.14 7.81
CA THR A 60 23.15 -1.17 7.40
C THR A 60 21.91 -1.49 8.22
N PRO A 61 20.68 -1.10 7.77
CA PRO A 61 19.46 -1.42 8.51
C PRO A 61 19.20 -2.92 8.56
N VAL A 62 18.67 -3.41 9.69
CA VAL A 62 18.18 -4.80 9.82
C VAL A 62 16.92 -5.03 8.97
N LEU A 63 16.15 -3.96 8.73
CA LEU A 63 14.98 -3.95 7.86
C LEU A 63 15.37 -4.29 6.43
N THR A 64 14.79 -5.35 5.87
CA THR A 64 14.95 -5.79 4.47
C THR A 64 13.60 -5.92 3.80
N GLY A 65 13.55 -5.89 2.46
CA GLY A 65 12.32 -6.16 1.72
C GLY A 65 11.76 -7.57 2.01
N ALA A 66 12.65 -8.56 2.17
CA ALA A 66 12.25 -9.92 2.51
C ALA A 66 11.61 -10.00 3.91
N SER A 67 12.24 -9.37 4.93
CA SER A 67 11.67 -9.34 6.29
C SER A 67 10.34 -8.57 6.32
N TYR A 68 10.22 -7.49 5.55
CA TYR A 68 8.97 -6.74 5.43
C TYR A 68 7.86 -7.58 4.78
N ALA A 69 8.13 -8.27 3.67
CA ALA A 69 7.17 -9.16 3.03
C ALA A 69 6.73 -10.31 3.95
N ALA A 70 7.68 -10.93 4.68
CA ALA A 70 7.39 -11.99 5.63
C ALA A 70 6.52 -11.51 6.81
N ALA A 71 6.86 -10.36 7.40
CA ALA A 71 6.06 -9.77 8.47
C ALA A 71 4.65 -9.38 7.97
N ALA A 72 4.52 -8.80 6.78
CA ALA A 72 3.24 -8.47 6.18
C ALA A 72 2.37 -9.72 5.94
N ALA A 73 2.96 -10.84 5.52
CA ALA A 73 2.24 -12.09 5.27
C ALA A 73 1.65 -12.73 6.55
N THR A 74 2.22 -12.45 7.72
CA THR A 74 1.77 -12.98 9.02
C THR A 74 0.96 -11.98 9.85
N THR A 75 0.91 -10.72 9.44
CA THR A 75 0.15 -9.68 10.12
C THR A 75 -1.33 -9.79 9.75
N GLU A 76 -2.19 -9.85 10.76
CA GLU A 76 -3.64 -9.88 10.54
C GLU A 76 -4.23 -8.48 10.32
N PRO A 77 -5.27 -8.35 9.47
CA PRO A 77 -6.03 -7.12 9.33
C PRO A 77 -6.63 -6.66 10.66
N PRO A 78 -6.85 -5.34 10.85
CA PRO A 78 -7.52 -4.81 12.03
C PRO A 78 -8.89 -5.48 12.27
N ALA A 79 -9.24 -5.75 13.53
CA ALA A 79 -10.41 -6.55 13.90
C ALA A 79 -11.73 -6.04 13.29
N ALA A 80 -11.91 -4.72 13.18
CA ALA A 80 -13.10 -4.09 12.59
C ALA A 80 -13.33 -4.43 11.11
N PHE A 81 -12.31 -4.96 10.41
CA PHE A 81 -12.38 -5.32 9.00
C PHE A 81 -12.42 -6.83 8.76
N ARG A 82 -12.34 -7.64 9.82
CA ARG A 82 -12.35 -9.10 9.70
C ARG A 82 -13.74 -9.58 9.29
N ARG A 83 -13.77 -10.44 8.29
CA ARG A 83 -14.96 -11.15 7.82
C ARG A 83 -14.65 -12.64 7.77
N ALA A 84 -15.65 -13.48 8.03
CA ALA A 84 -15.47 -14.94 8.03
C ALA A 84 -15.10 -15.50 6.64
N ASP A 85 -15.51 -14.79 5.59
CA ASP A 85 -15.38 -15.16 4.18
C ASP A 85 -14.20 -14.50 3.46
N THR A 86 -13.43 -13.62 4.12
CA THR A 86 -12.32 -12.93 3.48
C THR A 86 -10.98 -13.61 3.71
N ARG A 87 -10.13 -13.59 2.67
CA ARG A 87 -8.72 -13.99 2.83
C ARG A 87 -8.05 -13.08 3.84
N LYS A 88 -7.27 -13.67 4.73
CA LYS A 88 -6.41 -12.92 5.64
C LYS A 88 -5.32 -12.24 4.81
N SER A 89 -5.48 -10.97 4.51
CA SER A 89 -4.52 -10.17 3.76
C SER A 89 -4.41 -8.80 4.40
N ILE A 90 -3.17 -8.34 4.57
CA ILE A 90 -2.86 -6.99 5.05
C ILE A 90 -2.90 -5.95 3.91
N GLU A 91 -3.12 -6.37 2.67
CA GLU A 91 -3.23 -5.45 1.52
C GLU A 91 -4.36 -4.45 1.75
N GLY A 92 -4.08 -3.18 1.49
CA GLY A 92 -4.99 -2.06 1.73
C GLY A 92 -4.86 -1.40 3.11
N PHE A 93 -4.19 -2.03 4.08
CA PHE A 93 -4.08 -1.54 5.45
C PHE A 93 -2.74 -0.87 5.79
N LEU A 94 -1.73 -0.99 4.92
CA LEU A 94 -0.42 -0.37 5.14
C LEU A 94 -0.43 1.05 4.57
N PHE A 95 -0.83 2.03 5.42
CA PHE A 95 -1.10 3.39 4.94
C PHE A 95 0.10 4.00 4.22
N PRO A 96 -0.09 4.57 3.00
CA PRO A 96 0.96 5.23 2.24
C PRO A 96 1.32 6.58 2.88
N ALA A 97 2.57 6.72 3.33
CA ALA A 97 3.10 7.94 3.94
C ALA A 97 4.63 7.91 3.98
N GLY A 98 5.21 8.93 4.62
CA GLY A 98 6.63 8.96 4.99
C GLY A 98 6.82 8.46 6.43
N TYR A 99 7.71 7.46 6.61
CA TYR A 99 8.02 6.87 7.92
C TYR A 99 9.48 7.05 8.26
N LEU A 100 9.74 7.34 9.53
CA LEU A 100 11.11 7.37 10.06
C LEU A 100 11.46 6.00 10.62
N PHE A 101 12.69 5.57 10.40
CA PHE A 101 13.21 4.32 10.93
C PHE A 101 14.71 4.43 11.19
N GLY A 102 15.23 3.65 12.13
CA GLY A 102 16.65 3.55 12.47
C GLY A 102 17.28 2.29 11.90
N ALA A 103 18.58 2.11 12.19
CA ALA A 103 19.31 0.91 11.78
C ALA A 103 18.73 -0.37 12.41
N SER A 104 18.22 -0.28 13.62
CA SER A 104 17.65 -1.40 14.39
C SER A 104 16.16 -1.63 14.16
N THR A 105 15.46 -0.72 13.43
CA THR A 105 14.01 -0.84 13.20
C THR A 105 13.69 -2.13 12.45
N THR A 106 12.83 -2.94 13.01
CA THR A 106 12.36 -4.20 12.44
C THR A 106 11.21 -3.98 11.44
N ALA A 107 10.94 -4.99 10.63
CA ALA A 107 9.80 -4.97 9.71
C ALA A 107 8.45 -4.88 10.45
N SER A 108 8.32 -5.57 11.58
CA SER A 108 7.09 -5.55 12.38
C SER A 108 6.82 -4.17 12.98
N GLU A 109 7.85 -3.45 13.43
CA GLU A 109 7.71 -2.08 13.93
C GLU A 109 7.27 -1.11 12.82
N LEU A 110 7.84 -1.21 11.61
CA LEU A 110 7.43 -0.38 10.49
C LEU A 110 5.98 -0.67 10.08
N ILE A 111 5.58 -1.94 10.00
CA ILE A 111 4.20 -2.35 9.71
C ILE A 111 3.25 -1.84 10.80
N ALA A 112 3.63 -1.91 12.07
CA ALA A 112 2.83 -1.37 13.17
C ALA A 112 2.61 0.15 13.03
N GLN A 113 3.64 0.91 12.64
CA GLN A 113 3.50 2.35 12.35
C GLN A 113 2.53 2.60 11.20
N GLN A 114 2.61 1.81 10.12
CA GLN A 114 1.69 1.93 8.97
C GLN A 114 0.24 1.61 9.35
N LEU A 115 0.01 0.58 10.16
CA LEU A 115 -1.32 0.23 10.68
C LEU A 115 -1.86 1.29 11.64
N GLN A 116 -1.03 1.86 12.50
CA GLN A 116 -1.41 2.97 13.37
C GLN A 116 -1.84 4.19 12.56
N THR A 117 -1.06 4.52 11.52
CA THR A 117 -1.39 5.64 10.61
C THR A 117 -2.68 5.33 9.85
N PHE A 118 -2.85 4.11 9.34
CA PHE A 118 -4.11 3.67 8.73
C PHE A 118 -5.29 3.89 9.66
N GLY A 119 -5.20 3.46 10.92
CA GLY A 119 -6.27 3.64 11.89
C GLY A 119 -6.57 5.12 12.18
N ALA A 120 -5.56 5.98 12.18
CA ALA A 120 -5.73 7.42 12.35
C ALA A 120 -6.45 8.07 11.16
N GLU A 121 -6.04 7.72 9.95
CA GLU A 121 -6.63 8.24 8.71
C GLU A 121 -8.03 7.67 8.46
N TRP A 122 -8.24 6.38 8.76
CA TRP A 122 -9.54 5.73 8.61
C TRP A 122 -10.64 6.38 9.48
N ARG A 123 -10.30 6.89 10.68
CA ARG A 123 -11.27 7.60 11.53
C ARG A 123 -11.83 8.88 10.89
N LYS A 124 -11.19 9.40 9.83
CA LYS A 124 -11.66 10.55 9.05
C LYS A 124 -12.62 10.17 7.93
N VAL A 125 -12.88 8.86 7.74
CA VAL A 125 -13.76 8.34 6.70
C VAL A 125 -15.15 8.11 7.29
N GLU A 126 -16.11 8.89 6.84
CA GLU A 126 -17.52 8.76 7.21
C GLU A 126 -18.18 7.68 6.34
N LEU A 127 -18.44 6.51 6.91
CA LEU A 127 -18.89 5.34 6.14
C LEU A 127 -20.38 5.38 5.73
N GLY A 128 -21.21 6.15 6.46
CA GLY A 128 -22.66 6.05 6.30
C GLY A 128 -23.12 4.63 6.60
N THR A 129 -23.84 4.02 5.66
CA THR A 129 -24.36 2.64 5.78
C THR A 129 -23.44 1.59 5.16
N ARG A 130 -22.29 1.99 4.60
CA ARG A 130 -21.37 1.08 3.89
C ARG A 130 -20.54 0.24 4.85
N LYS A 131 -20.24 -0.99 4.44
CA LYS A 131 -19.37 -1.89 5.21
C LYS A 131 -17.91 -1.43 5.08
N PRO A 132 -17.16 -1.34 6.19
CA PRO A 132 -15.79 -0.83 6.19
C PRO A 132 -14.87 -1.53 5.18
N TYR A 133 -14.92 -2.86 5.11
CA TYR A 133 -14.08 -3.65 4.22
C TYR A 133 -14.41 -3.38 2.74
N ASP A 134 -15.68 -3.30 2.39
CA ASP A 134 -16.12 -3.03 1.02
C ASP A 134 -15.64 -1.64 0.56
N VAL A 135 -15.72 -0.64 1.45
CA VAL A 135 -15.19 0.71 1.19
C VAL A 135 -13.69 0.67 0.94
N LEU A 136 -12.92 -0.10 1.72
CA LEU A 136 -11.47 -0.23 1.53
C LEU A 136 -11.13 -0.92 0.21
N VAL A 137 -11.86 -1.98 -0.16
CA VAL A 137 -11.67 -2.65 -1.45
C VAL A 137 -11.95 -1.68 -2.61
N VAL A 138 -13.08 -0.96 -2.57
CA VAL A 138 -13.43 0.04 -3.58
C VAL A 138 -12.39 1.17 -3.63
N ALA A 139 -11.91 1.66 -2.49
CA ALA A 139 -10.87 2.67 -2.42
C ALA A 139 -9.58 2.23 -3.12
N SER A 140 -9.19 0.96 -2.94
CA SER A 140 -8.00 0.42 -3.59
C SER A 140 -8.12 0.34 -5.11
N MET A 141 -9.32 0.10 -5.63
CA MET A 141 -9.62 0.16 -7.08
C MET A 141 -9.58 1.59 -7.60
N ILE A 142 -10.25 2.53 -6.92
CA ILE A 142 -10.22 3.96 -7.27
C ILE A 142 -8.78 4.48 -7.34
N GLU A 143 -7.96 4.13 -6.36
CA GLU A 143 -6.55 4.54 -6.30
C GLU A 143 -5.74 4.06 -7.51
N ARG A 144 -6.11 2.92 -8.09
CA ARG A 144 -5.43 2.33 -9.24
C ARG A 144 -5.96 2.79 -10.59
N GLU A 145 -7.20 3.27 -10.62
CA GLU A 145 -7.88 3.73 -11.84
C GLU A 145 -7.68 5.22 -12.10
N THR A 146 -7.64 6.04 -11.05
CA THR A 146 -7.80 7.49 -11.18
C THR A 146 -6.45 8.21 -11.13
N LYS A 147 -6.13 8.98 -12.17
CA LYS A 147 -5.03 9.94 -12.17
C LYS A 147 -5.52 11.37 -11.86
N ALA A 148 -6.72 11.72 -12.30
CA ALA A 148 -7.37 13.01 -12.03
C ALA A 148 -8.08 12.95 -10.66
N PRO A 149 -7.63 13.74 -9.65
CA PRO A 149 -8.19 13.66 -8.30
C PRO A 149 -9.70 13.93 -8.23
N GLU A 150 -10.21 14.79 -9.09
CA GLU A 150 -11.63 15.17 -9.18
C GLU A 150 -12.54 14.04 -9.67
N GLU A 151 -11.99 13.06 -10.36
CA GLU A 151 -12.76 11.92 -10.89
C GLU A 151 -12.96 10.78 -9.89
N ARG A 152 -12.26 10.78 -8.73
CA ARG A 152 -12.37 9.70 -7.75
C ARG A 152 -13.80 9.38 -7.34
N LYS A 153 -14.62 10.41 -7.11
CA LYS A 153 -16.03 10.21 -6.74
C LYS A 153 -16.89 9.71 -7.89
N LEU A 154 -16.55 10.05 -9.15
CA LEU A 154 -17.23 9.54 -10.35
C LEU A 154 -16.91 8.06 -10.59
N VAL A 155 -15.64 7.68 -10.51
CA VAL A 155 -15.22 6.26 -10.59
C VAL A 155 -15.85 5.46 -9.46
N SER A 156 -15.89 6.01 -8.24
CA SER A 156 -16.60 5.40 -7.11
C SER A 156 -18.08 5.16 -7.44
N ALA A 157 -18.75 6.15 -8.02
CA ALA A 157 -20.17 6.03 -8.40
C ALA A 157 -20.38 4.89 -9.40
N VAL A 158 -19.56 4.80 -10.44
CA VAL A 158 -19.66 3.70 -11.43
C VAL A 158 -19.49 2.34 -10.74
N ILE A 159 -18.51 2.18 -9.88
CA ILE A 159 -18.28 0.91 -9.16
C ILE A 159 -19.52 0.53 -8.33
N TRP A 160 -20.03 1.44 -7.50
CA TRP A 160 -21.19 1.16 -6.66
C TRP A 160 -22.47 0.94 -7.46
N ASN A 161 -22.68 1.69 -8.55
CA ASN A 161 -23.84 1.53 -9.44
C ASN A 161 -23.82 0.16 -10.14
N ARG A 162 -22.65 -0.28 -10.64
CA ARG A 162 -22.49 -1.61 -11.23
C ARG A 162 -22.73 -2.72 -10.20
N LEU A 163 -22.19 -2.59 -8.99
CA LEU A 163 -22.45 -3.53 -7.89
C LEU A 163 -23.93 -3.64 -7.57
N ALA A 164 -24.63 -2.52 -7.45
CA ALA A 164 -26.08 -2.49 -7.18
C ALA A 164 -26.90 -3.16 -8.27
N LYS A 165 -26.44 -3.10 -9.53
CA LYS A 165 -27.08 -3.74 -10.70
C LYS A 165 -26.59 -5.17 -10.96
N GLY A 166 -25.69 -5.72 -10.16
CA GLY A 166 -25.10 -7.04 -10.39
C GLY A 166 -24.29 -7.15 -11.69
N MET A 167 -23.77 -6.02 -12.19
CA MET A 167 -22.91 -5.96 -13.37
C MET A 167 -21.46 -6.36 -13.02
N PRO A 168 -20.69 -6.95 -13.95
CA PRO A 168 -19.24 -7.07 -13.83
C PRO A 168 -18.59 -5.70 -13.65
N LEU A 169 -17.53 -5.61 -12.85
CA LEU A 169 -16.85 -4.31 -12.67
C LEU A 169 -15.93 -3.96 -13.83
N GLY A 170 -15.31 -4.95 -14.48
CA GLY A 170 -14.47 -4.74 -15.65
C GLY A 170 -13.25 -3.84 -15.38
N ILE A 171 -12.56 -4.07 -14.26
CA ILE A 171 -11.43 -3.24 -13.83
C ILE A 171 -10.12 -3.97 -14.06
N ASP A 172 -9.37 -3.59 -15.07
CA ASP A 172 -8.07 -4.13 -15.44
C ASP A 172 -7.08 -4.23 -14.25
N ALA A 173 -7.11 -3.22 -13.38
CA ALA A 173 -6.21 -3.17 -12.23
C ALA A 173 -6.41 -4.34 -11.27
N THR A 174 -7.62 -4.88 -11.15
CA THR A 174 -7.91 -6.06 -10.32
C THR A 174 -7.29 -7.31 -10.92
N LEU A 175 -7.46 -7.52 -12.24
CA LEU A 175 -6.88 -8.64 -12.95
C LEU A 175 -5.34 -8.60 -12.89
N ARG A 176 -4.75 -7.43 -13.15
CA ARG A 176 -3.30 -7.23 -13.04
C ARG A 176 -2.76 -7.58 -11.66
N TYR A 177 -3.48 -7.20 -10.61
CA TYR A 177 -3.12 -7.55 -9.23
C TYR A 177 -3.17 -9.07 -9.02
N GLY A 178 -4.26 -9.72 -9.41
CA GLY A 178 -4.45 -11.17 -9.26
C GLY A 178 -3.40 -12.01 -9.98
N LEU A 179 -2.97 -11.58 -11.18
CA LEU A 179 -1.95 -12.23 -11.98
C LEU A 179 -0.51 -11.78 -11.63
N GLY A 180 -0.34 -10.76 -10.79
CA GLY A 180 0.96 -10.19 -10.52
C GLY A 180 1.62 -9.48 -11.73
N VAL A 181 0.81 -9.04 -12.69
CA VAL A 181 1.29 -8.42 -13.96
C VAL A 181 1.64 -6.96 -13.73
N PRO A 182 2.84 -6.51 -14.17
CA PRO A 182 3.23 -5.09 -14.09
C PRO A 182 2.29 -4.18 -14.91
N GLY A 183 2.07 -2.95 -14.43
CA GLY A 183 1.19 -1.99 -15.09
C GLY A 183 1.62 -1.54 -16.49
N ASN A 184 2.90 -1.69 -16.81
CA ASN A 184 3.49 -1.32 -18.12
C ASN A 184 3.44 -2.44 -19.17
N ARG A 185 3.02 -3.66 -18.80
CA ARG A 185 2.79 -4.76 -19.75
C ARG A 185 1.32 -4.76 -20.20
N PRO A 186 1.00 -4.75 -21.49
CA PRO A 186 -0.39 -4.96 -21.95
C PRO A 186 -0.97 -6.27 -21.44
N LEU A 187 -2.27 -6.30 -21.13
CA LEU A 187 -2.98 -7.54 -20.88
C LEU A 187 -3.17 -8.28 -22.21
N THR A 188 -2.89 -9.57 -22.20
CA THR A 188 -3.10 -10.44 -23.35
C THR A 188 -4.50 -11.06 -23.34
N ALA A 189 -4.97 -11.59 -24.46
CA ALA A 189 -6.22 -12.32 -24.53
C ALA A 189 -6.25 -13.55 -23.60
N LYS A 190 -5.08 -14.13 -23.27
CA LYS A 190 -4.96 -15.18 -22.26
C LYS A 190 -5.20 -14.63 -20.86
N ASP A 191 -4.60 -13.49 -20.52
CA ASP A 191 -4.80 -12.83 -19.20
C ASP A 191 -6.27 -12.49 -18.98
N LEU A 192 -6.95 -11.94 -19.99
CA LEU A 192 -8.38 -11.55 -19.92
C LEU A 192 -9.31 -12.74 -19.67
N ARG A 193 -8.91 -13.94 -20.04
CA ARG A 193 -9.68 -15.18 -19.79
C ARG A 193 -9.24 -15.96 -18.56
N ASP A 194 -8.27 -15.45 -17.80
CA ASP A 194 -7.81 -16.14 -16.60
C ASP A 194 -8.90 -16.13 -15.52
N PRO A 195 -9.24 -17.29 -14.93
CA PRO A 195 -10.34 -17.41 -13.96
C PRO A 195 -9.95 -16.97 -12.54
N THR A 196 -8.86 -16.22 -12.38
CA THR A 196 -8.49 -15.70 -11.05
C THR A 196 -9.68 -14.97 -10.40
N PRO A 197 -9.88 -15.12 -9.07
CA PRO A 197 -10.96 -14.42 -8.36
C PRO A 197 -10.88 -12.88 -8.45
N TYR A 198 -9.75 -12.35 -8.92
CA TYR A 198 -9.54 -10.92 -9.17
C TYR A 198 -9.96 -10.49 -10.59
N ASN A 199 -10.37 -11.40 -11.45
CA ASN A 199 -10.87 -11.05 -12.78
C ASN A 199 -12.33 -10.55 -12.66
N THR A 200 -12.49 -9.25 -12.57
CA THR A 200 -13.81 -8.60 -12.40
C THR A 200 -14.62 -8.46 -13.70
N ASP A 201 -14.10 -8.94 -14.83
CA ASP A 201 -14.89 -9.17 -16.05
C ASP A 201 -15.68 -10.47 -15.95
N LEU A 202 -15.06 -11.51 -15.36
CA LEU A 202 -15.66 -12.86 -15.24
C LEU A 202 -16.40 -13.05 -13.92
N ASN A 203 -15.92 -12.45 -12.85
CA ASN A 203 -16.47 -12.58 -11.50
C ASN A 203 -17.22 -11.33 -11.10
N LYS A 204 -18.52 -11.44 -10.87
CA LYS A 204 -19.35 -10.33 -10.36
C LYS A 204 -19.03 -10.04 -8.90
N GLY A 205 -19.23 -8.79 -8.50
CA GLY A 205 -18.99 -8.34 -7.13
C GLY A 205 -17.58 -7.78 -6.93
N LEU A 206 -17.21 -7.57 -5.67
CA LEU A 206 -15.89 -7.06 -5.29
C LEU A 206 -14.82 -8.16 -5.38
N PRO A 207 -13.57 -7.81 -5.72
CA PRO A 207 -12.46 -8.75 -5.59
C PRO A 207 -12.27 -9.18 -4.13
N PRO A 208 -11.61 -10.32 -3.88
CA PRO A 208 -11.51 -10.90 -2.53
C PRO A 208 -10.80 -10.02 -1.50
N THR A 209 -9.87 -9.17 -1.95
CA THR A 209 -9.10 -8.25 -1.10
C THR A 209 -8.92 -6.89 -1.78
N PRO A 210 -8.51 -5.85 -1.05
CA PRO A 210 -7.92 -4.67 -1.67
C PRO A 210 -6.79 -5.07 -2.63
N ILE A 211 -6.56 -4.28 -3.67
CA ILE A 211 -5.55 -4.53 -4.71
C ILE A 211 -4.35 -3.57 -4.63
N ALA A 212 -4.37 -2.67 -3.66
CA ALA A 212 -3.33 -1.70 -3.36
C ALA A 212 -3.61 -1.04 -2.01
N ASN A 213 -2.66 -0.27 -1.50
CA ASN A 213 -2.84 0.55 -0.30
C ASN A 213 -3.26 1.97 -0.71
N PRO A 214 -4.53 2.35 -0.49
CA PRO A 214 -5.07 3.63 -0.92
C PRO A 214 -4.72 4.77 0.03
N GLY A 215 -4.70 6.01 -0.50
CA GLY A 215 -4.67 7.22 0.29
C GLY A 215 -6.05 7.61 0.84
N LEU A 216 -6.07 8.59 1.76
CA LEU A 216 -7.30 9.10 2.36
C LEU A 216 -8.32 9.62 1.32
N PRO A 217 -7.91 10.36 0.26
CA PRO A 217 -8.87 10.85 -0.74
C PRO A 217 -9.64 9.73 -1.45
N SER A 218 -8.99 8.61 -1.76
CA SER A 218 -9.66 7.44 -2.37
C SER A 218 -10.57 6.72 -1.39
N MET A 219 -10.20 6.63 -0.10
CA MET A 219 -11.08 6.08 0.94
C MET A 219 -12.33 6.94 1.14
N GLN A 220 -12.19 8.27 1.17
CA GLN A 220 -13.32 9.19 1.25
C GLN A 220 -14.22 9.14 0.02
N ALA A 221 -13.63 9.06 -1.19
CA ALA A 221 -14.39 8.92 -2.42
C ALA A 221 -15.16 7.58 -2.48
N ALA A 222 -14.58 6.50 -1.97
CA ALA A 222 -15.25 5.20 -1.88
C ALA A 222 -16.44 5.23 -0.92
N ALA A 223 -16.32 5.94 0.21
CA ALA A 223 -17.41 6.12 1.17
C ALA A 223 -18.50 7.07 0.63
N HIS A 224 -18.12 8.10 -0.12
CA HIS A 224 -18.99 9.16 -0.60
C HIS A 224 -18.90 9.31 -2.14
N PRO A 225 -19.47 8.38 -2.93
CA PRO A 225 -19.51 8.47 -4.38
C PRO A 225 -20.29 9.70 -4.82
N ALA A 226 -20.04 10.17 -6.05
CA ALA A 226 -20.88 11.16 -6.69
C ALA A 226 -22.31 10.65 -6.84
N LYS A 227 -23.30 11.55 -6.73
CA LYS A 227 -24.73 11.23 -6.90
C LYS A 227 -25.09 11.31 -8.40
N VAL A 228 -24.61 10.32 -9.16
CA VAL A 228 -24.83 10.17 -10.60
C VAL A 228 -25.20 8.73 -10.90
N ASP A 229 -25.81 8.47 -12.04
CA ASP A 229 -26.26 7.16 -12.50
C ASP A 229 -25.28 6.48 -13.49
N TYR A 230 -24.08 7.02 -13.63
CA TYR A 230 -23.07 6.49 -14.55
C TYR A 230 -22.75 5.02 -14.28
N LEU A 231 -22.62 4.27 -15.39
CA LEU A 231 -22.31 2.84 -15.41
C LEU A 231 -21.02 2.54 -16.16
N TYR A 232 -20.56 3.48 -17.00
CA TYR A 232 -19.43 3.30 -17.89
C TYR A 232 -18.49 4.48 -17.82
N TYR A 233 -17.21 4.21 -17.98
CA TYR A 233 -16.20 5.24 -18.25
C TYR A 233 -15.13 4.71 -19.20
N VAL A 234 -14.58 5.57 -20.04
CA VAL A 234 -13.47 5.28 -20.93
C VAL A 234 -12.43 6.37 -20.84
N ARG A 235 -11.16 5.98 -20.85
CA ARG A 235 -10.03 6.92 -20.74
C ARG A 235 -9.96 7.77 -22.00
N LYS A 236 -9.86 9.09 -21.81
CA LYS A 236 -9.66 10.05 -22.90
C LYS A 236 -8.24 9.97 -23.50
N PRO A 237 -8.01 10.52 -24.71
CA PRO A 237 -6.69 10.52 -25.35
C PRO A 237 -5.59 11.22 -24.57
N ASP A 238 -5.91 12.09 -23.60
CA ASP A 238 -4.95 12.73 -22.70
C ASP A 238 -4.34 11.75 -21.69
N HIS A 239 -4.87 10.53 -21.60
CA HIS A 239 -4.45 9.47 -20.67
C HIS A 239 -4.50 9.85 -19.17
N VAL A 240 -5.25 10.90 -18.84
CA VAL A 240 -5.47 11.41 -17.48
C VAL A 240 -6.94 11.32 -17.10
N HIS A 241 -7.82 11.89 -17.93
CA HIS A 241 -9.25 12.00 -17.67
C HIS A 241 -10.05 10.89 -18.34
N HIS A 242 -11.31 10.75 -17.90
CA HIS A 242 -12.27 9.81 -18.45
C HIS A 242 -13.51 10.53 -18.97
N PHE A 243 -14.19 9.90 -19.91
CA PHE A 243 -15.57 10.19 -20.27
C PHE A 243 -16.46 9.24 -19.46
N PHE A 244 -17.52 9.77 -18.86
CA PHE A 244 -18.45 9.02 -18.01
C PHE A 244 -19.85 9.07 -18.62
N THR A 245 -20.59 7.96 -18.57
CA THR A 245 -21.98 7.87 -19.07
C THR A 245 -22.76 6.75 -18.40
N ALA A 246 -24.09 6.86 -18.42
CA ALA A 246 -25.00 5.77 -18.07
C ALA A 246 -25.33 4.88 -19.27
N SER A 247 -25.08 5.37 -20.51
CA SER A 247 -25.44 4.71 -21.76
C SER A 247 -24.30 3.85 -22.29
N GLU A 248 -24.56 2.55 -22.53
CA GLU A 248 -23.63 1.66 -23.19
C GLU A 248 -23.32 2.09 -24.62
N GLN A 249 -24.36 2.58 -25.35
CA GLN A 249 -24.19 3.06 -26.71
C GLN A 249 -23.22 4.25 -26.78
N GLU A 250 -23.38 5.24 -25.90
CA GLU A 250 -22.45 6.37 -25.82
C GLU A 250 -21.04 5.95 -25.42
N PHE A 251 -20.94 5.01 -24.49
CA PHE A 251 -19.65 4.43 -24.07
C PHE A 251 -18.94 3.81 -25.28
N CYS A 252 -19.63 2.93 -26.03
CA CYS A 252 -19.06 2.27 -27.20
C CYS A 252 -18.66 3.27 -28.30
N GLN A 253 -19.48 4.29 -28.53
CA GLN A 253 -19.16 5.35 -29.47
C GLN A 253 -17.89 6.11 -29.08
N LYS A 254 -17.76 6.49 -27.79
CA LYS A 254 -16.60 7.20 -27.27
C LYS A 254 -15.37 6.31 -27.17
N ALA A 255 -15.54 5.04 -26.83
CA ALA A 255 -14.46 4.07 -26.86
C ALA A 255 -13.86 3.97 -28.27
N ALA A 256 -14.68 3.79 -29.30
CA ALA A 256 -14.23 3.75 -30.69
C ALA A 256 -13.55 5.07 -31.12
N GLU A 257 -14.11 6.23 -30.75
CA GLU A 257 -13.53 7.55 -31.01
C GLU A 257 -12.13 7.70 -30.40
N TYR A 258 -11.89 7.10 -29.22
CA TYR A 258 -10.62 7.18 -28.51
C TYR A 258 -9.66 6.01 -28.82
N GLY A 259 -10.05 5.13 -29.78
CA GLY A 259 -9.21 4.02 -30.22
C GLY A 259 -9.28 2.77 -29.33
N TYR A 260 -10.32 2.62 -28.53
CA TYR A 260 -10.58 1.42 -27.73
C TYR A 260 -11.68 0.55 -28.40
N HIS A 261 -11.67 -0.73 -28.05
CA HIS A 261 -12.76 -1.66 -28.40
C HIS A 261 -13.81 -1.64 -27.28
N CYS A 262 -15.04 -1.78 -27.69
CA CYS A 262 -16.18 -1.90 -26.79
C CYS A 262 -16.51 -3.38 -26.52
#